data_9401d4c09831dd056747da2959881ff0
#
_entry.id   9401d4c09831dd056747da2959881ff0
#
_cell.length_a   1.000
_cell.length_b   1.000
_cell.length_c   1.000
_cell.angle_alpha   90.00
_cell.angle_beta   90.00
_cell.angle_gamma   90.00
#
_symmetry.space_group_name_H-M   'P 1'
#
loop_
_entity.id
_entity.type
_entity.pdbx_description
1 polymer ?
#
loop_
_entity_poly.entity_id
_entity_poly.type
_entity_poly.pdbx_seq_one_letter_code
_entity_poly.pdbx_strand_id
1 'polypeptide(L)'
;MKVLVATEKPFAAAAVDGIKKEIEGAGNELVLLEKYTEKAQLLEAVKDVDAMIIRSDKADAEVLDAAKNLKIIVRAGAGYDNIDLAAATAHNVVAENTPGQNSNAVAELVFGLLVFTVRNFYNGKAGSELKGKKLGILAFGNVGRNVARIAKGFGMEVAAYDAFCPADVIEAAGVHAVKSQDELFQTCDIVSLHIPATPETIKSIDYKTVNQLPKGGILINTARKEVINEPELLKLLAEREDLKFITDIKPDADADFAKFEGRYFSTPKKMGAQTAEANINAGIAAAKQINAFFKDGCTKFQVNK
;
A
#
# COMPACT_ATOMS: atom_id res chain seq x y z
N MET A 1 10.89 -13.21 -26.52
CA MET A 1 11.39 -13.40 -25.14
C MET A 1 10.39 -14.20 -24.36
N LYS A 2 10.84 -14.94 -23.37
CA LYS A 2 10.00 -15.81 -22.54
C LYS A 2 9.72 -15.15 -21.20
N VAL A 3 8.45 -14.91 -20.88
CA VAL A 3 7.99 -14.22 -19.68
C VAL A 3 7.25 -15.21 -18.79
N LEU A 4 7.74 -15.43 -17.59
CA LEU A 4 7.12 -16.29 -16.58
C LEU A 4 6.21 -15.47 -15.65
N VAL A 5 4.97 -15.90 -15.47
CA VAL A 5 4.14 -15.50 -14.32
C VAL A 5 4.21 -16.62 -13.30
N ALA A 6 4.84 -16.37 -12.15
CA ALA A 6 4.96 -17.32 -11.06
C ALA A 6 4.14 -16.87 -9.85
N THR A 7 3.12 -17.67 -9.48
CA THR A 7 2.24 -17.33 -8.35
C THR A 7 1.71 -18.59 -7.64
N GLU A 8 2.03 -18.73 -6.34
CA GLU A 8 1.37 -19.73 -5.47
C GLU A 8 -0.14 -19.45 -5.38
N LYS A 9 -0.49 -18.17 -5.25
CA LYS A 9 -1.87 -17.66 -5.24
C LYS A 9 -2.18 -17.03 -6.59
N PRO A 10 -2.88 -17.73 -7.51
CA PRO A 10 -3.05 -17.31 -8.89
C PRO A 10 -3.71 -15.93 -9.01
N PHE A 11 -3.46 -15.27 -10.10
CA PHE A 11 -4.24 -14.12 -10.52
C PHE A 11 -5.68 -14.54 -10.86
N ALA A 12 -6.62 -13.59 -10.79
CA ALA A 12 -7.93 -13.79 -11.39
C ALA A 12 -7.82 -13.97 -12.91
N ALA A 13 -8.71 -14.77 -13.51
CA ALA A 13 -8.67 -15.04 -14.95
C ALA A 13 -8.56 -13.76 -15.80
N ALA A 14 -9.34 -12.74 -15.49
CA ALA A 14 -9.29 -11.44 -16.17
C ALA A 14 -7.90 -10.75 -16.12
N ALA A 15 -7.14 -10.98 -15.02
CA ALA A 15 -5.77 -10.48 -14.93
C ALA A 15 -4.81 -11.28 -15.81
N VAL A 16 -4.94 -12.61 -15.83
CA VAL A 16 -4.17 -13.50 -16.71
C VAL A 16 -4.42 -13.15 -18.17
N ASP A 17 -5.68 -12.97 -18.56
CA ASP A 17 -6.06 -12.57 -19.93
C ASP A 17 -5.45 -11.21 -20.31
N GLY A 18 -5.47 -10.24 -19.39
CA GLY A 18 -4.85 -8.94 -19.59
C GLY A 18 -3.32 -9.02 -19.72
N ILE A 19 -2.65 -9.79 -18.86
CA ILE A 19 -1.20 -10.05 -18.94
C ILE A 19 -0.87 -10.72 -20.27
N LYS A 20 -1.61 -11.77 -20.64
CA LYS A 20 -1.43 -12.51 -21.89
C LYS A 20 -1.55 -11.59 -23.11
N LYS A 21 -2.59 -10.79 -23.16
CA LYS A 21 -2.78 -9.81 -24.25
C LYS A 21 -1.60 -8.85 -24.40
N GLU A 22 -1.05 -8.34 -23.29
CA GLU A 22 0.10 -7.43 -23.32
C GLU A 22 1.38 -8.16 -23.77
N ILE A 23 1.68 -9.34 -23.20
CA ILE A 23 2.92 -10.09 -23.48
C ILE A 23 2.92 -10.66 -24.89
N GLU A 24 1.88 -11.40 -25.27
CA GLU A 24 1.77 -12.02 -26.60
C GLU A 24 1.56 -10.96 -27.71
N GLY A 25 0.82 -9.86 -27.40
CA GLY A 25 0.66 -8.74 -28.31
C GLY A 25 1.97 -8.01 -28.65
N ALA A 26 2.98 -8.12 -27.79
CA ALA A 26 4.34 -7.64 -28.05
C ALA A 26 5.25 -8.69 -28.72
N GLY A 27 4.72 -9.84 -29.11
CA GLY A 27 5.48 -10.94 -29.75
C GLY A 27 6.30 -11.78 -28.77
N ASN A 28 6.00 -11.73 -27.48
CA ASN A 28 6.68 -12.51 -26.44
C ASN A 28 5.88 -13.77 -26.09
N GLU A 29 6.56 -14.80 -25.56
CA GLU A 29 5.94 -16.02 -25.05
C GLU A 29 5.56 -15.84 -23.58
N LEU A 30 4.32 -16.19 -23.21
CA LEU A 30 3.87 -16.23 -21.82
C LEU A 30 3.88 -17.65 -21.28
N VAL A 31 4.54 -17.86 -20.15
CA VAL A 31 4.53 -19.10 -19.38
C VAL A 31 3.86 -18.86 -18.03
N LEU A 32 2.96 -19.76 -17.62
CA LEU A 32 2.27 -19.68 -16.35
C LEU A 32 2.73 -20.80 -15.42
N LEU A 33 3.18 -20.44 -14.22
CA LEU A 33 3.40 -21.35 -13.10
C LEU A 33 2.48 -20.91 -11.96
N GLU A 34 1.28 -21.46 -11.92
CA GLU A 34 0.28 -21.13 -10.94
C GLU A 34 0.04 -22.27 -9.95
N LYS A 35 -0.31 -21.90 -8.70
CA LYS A 35 -0.66 -22.86 -7.63
C LYS A 35 0.45 -23.88 -7.34
N TYR A 36 1.69 -23.53 -7.59
CA TYR A 36 2.81 -24.39 -7.21
C TYR A 36 2.92 -24.44 -5.67
N THR A 37 3.37 -25.56 -5.15
CA THR A 37 3.44 -25.85 -3.72
C THR A 37 4.87 -26.02 -3.22
N GLU A 38 5.78 -26.31 -4.14
CA GLU A 38 7.18 -26.60 -3.84
C GLU A 38 8.10 -25.58 -4.53
N LYS A 39 9.04 -25.03 -3.78
CA LYS A 39 10.06 -24.11 -4.33
C LYS A 39 10.82 -24.70 -5.54
N ALA A 40 11.03 -26.01 -5.54
CA ALA A 40 11.69 -26.71 -6.65
C ALA A 40 10.99 -26.48 -8.00
N GLN A 41 9.66 -26.33 -8.01
CA GLN A 41 8.91 -26.05 -9.23
C GLN A 41 9.24 -24.64 -9.77
N LEU A 42 9.39 -23.65 -8.87
CA LEU A 42 9.83 -22.30 -9.25
C LEU A 42 11.27 -22.32 -9.76
N LEU A 43 12.18 -22.99 -9.06
CA LEU A 43 13.58 -23.12 -9.47
C LEU A 43 13.75 -23.77 -10.85
N GLU A 44 12.89 -24.72 -11.20
CA GLU A 44 12.89 -25.32 -12.54
C GLU A 44 12.35 -24.36 -13.59
N ALA A 45 11.24 -23.67 -13.28
CA ALA A 45 10.56 -22.78 -14.23
C ALA A 45 11.38 -21.52 -14.58
N VAL A 46 12.26 -21.06 -13.69
CA VAL A 46 13.04 -19.82 -13.92
C VAL A 46 14.28 -20.00 -14.77
N LYS A 47 14.69 -21.25 -15.09
CA LYS A 47 16.00 -21.54 -15.72
C LYS A 47 16.19 -20.91 -17.10
N ASP A 48 15.13 -20.79 -17.88
CA ASP A 48 15.18 -20.39 -19.29
C ASP A 48 14.28 -19.19 -19.63
N VAL A 49 13.91 -18.36 -18.63
CA VAL A 49 13.06 -17.20 -18.84
C VAL A 49 13.85 -15.90 -18.85
N ASP A 50 13.40 -14.95 -19.68
CA ASP A 50 14.01 -13.62 -19.82
C ASP A 50 13.43 -12.61 -18.83
N ALA A 51 12.16 -12.81 -18.41
CA ALA A 51 11.46 -11.94 -17.47
C ALA A 51 10.54 -12.73 -16.55
N MET A 52 10.26 -12.18 -15.36
CA MET A 52 9.38 -12.79 -14.38
C MET A 52 8.41 -11.79 -13.77
N ILE A 53 7.14 -12.17 -13.62
CA ILE A 53 6.12 -11.48 -12.84
C ILE A 53 5.80 -12.32 -11.62
N ILE A 54 5.89 -11.72 -10.43
CA ILE A 54 5.50 -12.34 -9.16
C ILE A 54 4.49 -11.48 -8.39
N ARG A 55 3.80 -12.07 -7.43
CA ARG A 55 2.92 -11.35 -6.49
C ARG A 55 3.51 -11.34 -5.09
N SER A 56 3.19 -12.34 -4.27
CA SER A 56 3.71 -12.55 -2.92
C SER A 56 4.78 -13.64 -2.84
N ASP A 57 5.11 -14.21 -3.94
CA ASP A 57 6.13 -15.24 -4.10
C ASP A 57 7.51 -14.64 -3.82
N LYS A 58 8.38 -15.42 -3.19
CA LYS A 58 9.72 -14.97 -2.84
C LYS A 58 10.69 -15.20 -4.01
N ALA A 59 11.34 -14.15 -4.44
CA ALA A 59 12.49 -14.18 -5.33
C ALA A 59 13.76 -13.91 -4.50
N ASP A 60 14.20 -14.93 -3.77
CA ASP A 60 15.44 -14.90 -2.99
C ASP A 60 16.67 -15.20 -3.84
N ALA A 61 17.86 -15.17 -3.22
CA ALA A 61 19.12 -15.40 -3.93
C ALA A 61 19.12 -16.74 -4.69
N GLU A 62 18.56 -17.83 -4.11
CA GLU A 62 18.54 -19.14 -4.76
C GLU A 62 17.69 -19.14 -6.06
N VAL A 63 16.55 -18.42 -6.06
CA VAL A 63 15.72 -18.25 -7.26
C VAL A 63 16.47 -17.45 -8.33
N LEU A 64 17.13 -16.37 -7.93
CA LEU A 64 17.91 -15.52 -8.83
C LEU A 64 19.16 -16.24 -9.37
N ASP A 65 19.79 -17.06 -8.53
CA ASP A 65 20.91 -17.92 -8.94
C ASP A 65 20.49 -18.96 -10.00
N ALA A 66 19.28 -19.50 -9.92
CA ALA A 66 18.74 -20.45 -10.89
C ALA A 66 18.33 -19.78 -12.20
N ALA A 67 17.95 -18.51 -12.17
CA ALA A 67 17.39 -17.75 -13.30
C ALA A 67 18.47 -17.14 -14.21
N LYS A 68 19.27 -17.97 -14.89
CA LYS A 68 20.47 -17.56 -15.63
C LYS A 68 20.24 -16.55 -16.75
N ASN A 69 19.05 -16.54 -17.36
CA ASN A 69 18.72 -15.67 -18.50
C ASN A 69 17.87 -14.45 -18.07
N LEU A 70 17.47 -14.38 -16.80
CA LEU A 70 16.57 -13.36 -16.29
C LEU A 70 17.21 -11.97 -16.40
N LYS A 71 16.47 -11.01 -16.97
CA LYS A 71 16.88 -9.61 -17.14
C LYS A 71 16.04 -8.64 -16.30
N ILE A 72 14.80 -9.01 -16.07
CA ILE A 72 13.87 -8.19 -15.30
C ILE A 72 12.91 -9.06 -14.48
N ILE A 73 12.69 -8.65 -13.24
CA ILE A 73 11.63 -9.18 -12.39
C ILE A 73 10.70 -8.03 -11.97
N VAL A 74 9.39 -8.22 -12.13
CA VAL A 74 8.41 -7.23 -11.73
C VAL A 74 7.46 -7.81 -10.67
N ARG A 75 7.44 -7.16 -9.51
CA ARG A 75 6.44 -7.47 -8.48
C ARG A 75 5.13 -6.77 -8.82
N ALA A 76 4.06 -7.52 -9.09
CA ALA A 76 2.72 -7.00 -9.33
C ALA A 76 2.09 -6.48 -8.01
N GLY A 77 2.45 -5.25 -7.65
CA GLY A 77 2.01 -4.53 -6.45
C GLY A 77 3.03 -3.50 -5.98
N ALA A 78 2.69 -2.75 -4.92
CA ALA A 78 3.51 -1.62 -4.47
C ALA A 78 4.69 -2.00 -3.57
N GLY A 79 4.52 -2.94 -2.62
CA GLY A 79 5.64 -3.45 -1.81
C GLY A 79 6.54 -4.38 -2.63
N TYR A 80 7.79 -4.55 -2.23
CA TYR A 80 8.76 -5.41 -2.92
C TYR A 80 9.69 -6.15 -1.95
N ASP A 81 9.26 -6.30 -0.71
CA ASP A 81 10.01 -6.95 0.38
C ASP A 81 10.27 -8.45 0.11
N ASN A 82 9.61 -9.01 -0.88
CA ASN A 82 9.72 -10.41 -1.30
C ASN A 82 10.75 -10.63 -2.45
N ILE A 83 11.46 -9.58 -2.88
CA ILE A 83 12.57 -9.67 -3.83
C ILE A 83 13.88 -9.38 -3.09
N ASP A 84 14.86 -10.25 -3.22
CA ASP A 84 16.23 -9.98 -2.77
C ASP A 84 16.90 -9.00 -3.76
N LEU A 85 16.86 -7.71 -3.41
CA LEU A 85 17.38 -6.65 -4.26
C LEU A 85 18.89 -6.73 -4.44
N ALA A 86 19.63 -7.17 -3.41
CA ALA A 86 21.08 -7.31 -3.48
C ALA A 86 21.47 -8.43 -4.46
N ALA A 87 20.81 -9.58 -4.36
CA ALA A 87 20.99 -10.68 -5.30
C ALA A 87 20.57 -10.29 -6.73
N ALA A 88 19.43 -9.59 -6.91
CA ALA A 88 19.01 -9.09 -8.21
C ALA A 88 20.09 -8.19 -8.86
N THR A 89 20.63 -7.26 -8.07
CA THR A 89 21.73 -6.37 -8.54
C THR A 89 22.99 -7.16 -8.90
N ALA A 90 23.38 -8.14 -8.07
CA ALA A 90 24.56 -8.98 -8.32
C ALA A 90 24.45 -9.80 -9.62
N HIS A 91 23.22 -10.18 -10.01
CA HIS A 91 22.93 -10.88 -11.25
C HIS A 91 22.61 -9.95 -12.43
N ASN A 92 22.72 -8.63 -12.28
CA ASN A 92 22.32 -7.63 -13.28
C ASN A 92 20.84 -7.76 -13.70
N VAL A 93 19.97 -8.19 -12.79
CA VAL A 93 18.52 -8.26 -12.97
C VAL A 93 17.89 -6.95 -12.49
N VAL A 94 17.11 -6.31 -13.36
CA VAL A 94 16.31 -5.14 -12.97
C VAL A 94 15.11 -5.62 -12.15
N ALA A 95 14.96 -5.12 -10.94
CA ALA A 95 13.80 -5.38 -10.10
C ALA A 95 12.87 -4.16 -10.12
N GLU A 96 11.61 -4.36 -10.49
CA GLU A 96 10.58 -3.34 -10.52
C GLU A 96 9.37 -3.73 -9.67
N ASN A 97 8.57 -2.72 -9.30
CA ASN A 97 7.25 -2.90 -8.70
C ASN A 97 6.19 -2.15 -9.52
N THR A 98 4.91 -2.30 -9.19
CA THR A 98 3.81 -1.59 -9.86
C THR A 98 3.16 -0.58 -8.91
N PRO A 99 3.80 0.58 -8.65
CA PRO A 99 3.27 1.56 -7.71
C PRO A 99 1.97 2.18 -8.23
N GLY A 100 1.06 2.48 -7.31
CA GLY A 100 -0.18 3.19 -7.63
C GLY A 100 -1.35 2.31 -8.07
N GLN A 101 -1.13 1.08 -8.52
CA GLN A 101 -2.19 0.23 -9.09
C GLN A 101 -3.27 -0.18 -8.08
N ASN A 102 -2.95 -0.21 -6.80
CA ASN A 102 -3.86 -0.51 -5.70
C ASN A 102 -4.29 0.72 -4.89
N SER A 103 -3.86 1.91 -5.29
CA SER A 103 -4.01 3.12 -4.46
C SER A 103 -5.45 3.55 -4.29
N ASN A 104 -6.29 3.38 -5.33
CA ASN A 104 -7.70 3.67 -5.23
C ASN A 104 -8.42 2.72 -4.28
N ALA A 105 -8.11 1.43 -4.35
CA ALA A 105 -8.71 0.42 -3.45
C ALA A 105 -8.39 0.72 -1.97
N VAL A 106 -7.14 1.09 -1.65
CA VAL A 106 -6.76 1.51 -0.29
C VAL A 106 -7.52 2.76 0.12
N ALA A 107 -7.65 3.75 -0.76
CA ALA A 107 -8.37 4.98 -0.46
C ALA A 107 -9.87 4.73 -0.21
N GLU A 108 -10.50 3.86 -0.97
CA GLU A 108 -11.90 3.46 -0.74
C GLU A 108 -12.07 2.75 0.61
N LEU A 109 -11.13 1.87 0.98
CA LEU A 109 -11.15 1.23 2.29
C LEU A 109 -11.04 2.26 3.42
N VAL A 110 -10.21 3.31 3.29
CA VAL A 110 -10.14 4.42 4.26
C VAL A 110 -11.53 4.97 4.52
N PHE A 111 -12.30 5.27 3.47
CA PHE A 111 -13.66 5.82 3.63
C PHE A 111 -14.67 4.80 4.15
N GLY A 112 -14.57 3.53 3.74
CA GLY A 112 -15.37 2.47 4.33
C GLY A 112 -15.17 2.38 5.86
N LEU A 113 -13.92 2.41 6.31
CA LEU A 113 -13.55 2.40 7.72
C LEU A 113 -13.98 3.69 8.45
N LEU A 114 -13.83 4.85 7.82
CA LEU A 114 -14.24 6.13 8.41
C LEU A 114 -15.76 6.20 8.58
N VAL A 115 -16.55 5.83 7.56
CA VAL A 115 -18.02 5.79 7.66
C VAL A 115 -18.45 4.82 8.75
N PHE A 116 -17.88 3.64 8.81
CA PHE A 116 -18.13 2.65 9.86
C PHE A 116 -17.86 3.23 11.25
N THR A 117 -16.73 3.92 11.41
CA THR A 117 -16.28 4.51 12.68
C THR A 117 -17.16 5.66 13.15
N VAL A 118 -17.48 6.63 12.29
CA VAL A 118 -18.31 7.79 12.67
C VAL A 118 -19.77 7.40 12.90
N ARG A 119 -20.20 6.25 12.37
CA ARG A 119 -21.53 5.66 12.62
C ARG A 119 -21.49 4.65 13.78
N ASN A 120 -20.54 4.78 14.72
CA ASN A 120 -20.38 3.96 15.91
C ASN A 120 -20.36 2.46 15.61
N PHE A 121 -19.63 2.05 14.57
CA PHE A 121 -19.51 0.64 14.15
C PHE A 121 -20.88 -0.03 13.89
N TYR A 122 -21.87 0.78 13.48
CA TYR A 122 -23.26 0.36 13.21
C TYR A 122 -23.94 -0.35 14.40
N ASN A 123 -23.64 0.10 15.64
CA ASN A 123 -24.18 -0.48 16.88
C ASN A 123 -25.61 -0.05 17.23
N GLY A 124 -26.31 0.64 16.33
CA GLY A 124 -27.67 1.13 16.51
C GLY A 124 -27.79 2.51 17.18
N LYS A 125 -26.69 3.07 17.68
CA LYS A 125 -26.67 4.44 18.25
C LYS A 125 -26.46 5.48 17.14
N ALA A 126 -26.97 6.69 17.36
CA ALA A 126 -26.72 7.83 16.48
C ALA A 126 -25.22 8.12 16.39
N GLY A 127 -24.70 8.23 15.16
CA GLY A 127 -23.32 8.63 14.87
C GLY A 127 -23.22 10.06 14.36
N SER A 128 -22.12 10.37 13.69
CA SER A 128 -21.86 11.65 13.04
C SER A 128 -21.61 11.49 11.54
N GLU A 129 -21.47 12.61 10.83
CA GLU A 129 -21.18 12.66 9.39
C GLU A 129 -19.70 13.01 9.17
N LEU A 130 -19.18 12.69 7.98
CA LEU A 130 -17.85 13.12 7.53
C LEU A 130 -17.88 14.54 6.93
N LYS A 131 -19.03 14.96 6.38
CA LYS A 131 -19.21 16.28 5.76
C LYS A 131 -18.80 17.41 6.74
N GLY A 132 -17.99 18.35 6.23
CA GLY A 132 -17.50 19.50 7.00
C GLY A 132 -16.39 19.18 8.01
N LYS A 133 -15.97 17.90 8.17
CA LYS A 133 -14.82 17.56 9.00
C LYS A 133 -13.53 17.79 8.22
N LYS A 134 -12.45 18.10 8.95
CA LYS A 134 -11.11 18.25 8.41
C LYS A 134 -10.38 16.90 8.40
N LEU A 135 -9.98 16.46 7.21
CA LEU A 135 -9.13 15.29 7.02
C LEU A 135 -7.69 15.71 6.76
N GLY A 136 -6.80 15.31 7.64
CA GLY A 136 -5.35 15.40 7.48
C GLY A 136 -4.80 14.16 6.78
N ILE A 137 -4.01 14.35 5.75
CA ILE A 137 -3.34 13.29 4.99
C ILE A 137 -1.84 13.37 5.27
N LEU A 138 -1.29 12.37 5.97
CA LEU A 138 0.14 12.27 6.19
C LEU A 138 0.78 11.42 5.09
N ALA A 139 1.55 12.05 4.22
CA ALA A 139 2.11 11.65 2.93
C ALA A 139 1.10 11.76 1.75
N PHE A 140 1.48 12.59 0.77
CA PHE A 140 0.66 12.92 -0.40
C PHE A 140 1.09 12.18 -1.67
N GLY A 141 1.42 10.87 -1.50
CA GLY A 141 1.71 9.94 -2.59
C GLY A 141 0.47 9.44 -3.31
N ASN A 142 0.57 8.30 -4.00
CA ASN A 142 -0.52 7.72 -4.79
C ASN A 142 -1.81 7.47 -3.98
N VAL A 143 -1.69 6.94 -2.75
CA VAL A 143 -2.85 6.69 -1.88
C VAL A 143 -3.41 8.01 -1.35
N GLY A 144 -2.56 8.89 -0.79
CA GLY A 144 -2.99 10.17 -0.24
C GLY A 144 -3.75 11.04 -1.23
N ARG A 145 -3.32 11.07 -2.51
CA ARG A 145 -4.03 11.79 -3.60
C ARG A 145 -5.42 11.21 -3.88
N ASN A 146 -5.57 9.88 -3.88
CA ASN A 146 -6.88 9.23 -4.02
C ASN A 146 -7.77 9.48 -2.80
N VAL A 147 -7.22 9.43 -1.59
CA VAL A 147 -7.94 9.79 -0.35
C VAL A 147 -8.43 11.23 -0.43
N ALA A 148 -7.59 12.18 -0.84
CA ALA A 148 -7.99 13.58 -1.01
C ALA A 148 -9.14 13.74 -2.01
N ARG A 149 -9.07 13.05 -3.15
CA ARG A 149 -10.13 13.07 -4.18
C ARG A 149 -11.46 12.58 -3.63
N ILE A 150 -11.46 11.46 -2.90
CA ILE A 150 -12.69 10.88 -2.34
C ILE A 150 -13.23 11.76 -1.19
N ALA A 151 -12.33 12.30 -0.32
CA ALA A 151 -12.71 13.20 0.78
C ALA A 151 -13.52 14.41 0.30
N LYS A 152 -13.10 15.02 -0.80
CA LYS A 152 -13.83 16.13 -1.42
C LYS A 152 -15.24 15.73 -1.86
N GLY A 153 -15.43 14.50 -2.37
CA GLY A 153 -16.74 13.95 -2.69
C GLY A 153 -17.65 13.79 -1.46
N PHE A 154 -17.08 13.59 -0.28
CA PHE A 154 -17.80 13.60 1.00
C PHE A 154 -18.06 15.01 1.55
N GLY A 155 -17.58 16.05 0.89
CA GLY A 155 -17.71 17.44 1.38
C GLY A 155 -16.82 17.71 2.60
N MET A 156 -15.68 17.03 2.72
CA MET A 156 -14.68 17.27 3.78
C MET A 156 -13.74 18.40 3.37
N GLU A 157 -13.19 19.10 4.36
CA GLU A 157 -12.01 19.94 4.20
C GLU A 157 -10.76 19.04 4.24
N VAL A 158 -9.81 19.26 3.33
CA VAL A 158 -8.65 18.37 3.20
C VAL A 158 -7.35 19.15 3.34
N ALA A 159 -6.51 18.72 4.28
CA ALA A 159 -5.15 19.19 4.44
C ALA A 159 -4.17 18.03 4.26
N ALA A 160 -2.95 18.34 3.85
CA ALA A 160 -1.90 17.32 3.72
C ALA A 160 -0.53 17.86 4.13
N TYR A 161 0.29 16.96 4.65
CA TYR A 161 1.71 17.15 4.85
C TYR A 161 2.48 16.00 4.20
N ASP A 162 3.53 16.33 3.48
CA ASP A 162 4.48 15.37 2.90
C ASP A 162 5.89 15.96 2.93
N ALA A 163 6.86 15.22 3.45
CA ALA A 163 8.24 15.69 3.57
C ALA A 163 8.95 15.83 2.21
N PHE A 164 8.44 15.18 1.17
CA PHE A 164 9.08 15.09 -0.15
C PHE A 164 8.22 15.69 -1.28
N CYS A 165 6.90 15.82 -1.09
CA CYS A 165 6.02 16.43 -2.07
C CYS A 165 5.96 17.95 -1.84
N PRO A 166 6.33 18.78 -2.83
CA PRO A 166 6.26 20.22 -2.72
C PRO A 166 4.84 20.73 -2.40
N ALA A 167 4.76 21.80 -1.60
CA ALA A 167 3.47 22.35 -1.18
C ALA A 167 2.59 22.82 -2.34
N ASP A 168 3.17 23.40 -3.38
CA ASP A 168 2.48 23.83 -4.59
C ASP A 168 1.81 22.67 -5.34
N VAL A 169 2.40 21.48 -5.29
CA VAL A 169 1.82 20.25 -5.88
C VAL A 169 0.59 19.79 -5.08
N ILE A 170 0.62 19.95 -3.75
CA ILE A 170 -0.51 19.65 -2.86
C ILE A 170 -1.63 20.67 -3.10
N GLU A 171 -1.30 21.95 -3.14
CA GLU A 171 -2.26 23.05 -3.38
C GLU A 171 -2.88 22.96 -4.78
N ALA A 172 -2.11 22.62 -5.82
CA ALA A 172 -2.62 22.41 -7.17
C ALA A 172 -3.65 21.27 -7.25
N ALA A 173 -3.60 20.31 -6.33
CA ALA A 173 -4.61 19.28 -6.17
C ALA A 173 -5.85 19.78 -5.41
N GLY A 174 -5.91 21.07 -5.02
CA GLY A 174 -6.98 21.69 -4.23
C GLY A 174 -7.04 21.11 -2.81
N VAL A 175 -5.88 20.85 -2.20
CA VAL A 175 -5.69 20.36 -0.83
C VAL A 175 -4.83 21.38 -0.11
N HIS A 176 -5.17 21.73 1.12
CA HIS A 176 -4.38 22.68 1.87
C HIS A 176 -3.06 22.07 2.35
N ALA A 177 -1.93 22.63 1.91
CA ALA A 177 -0.61 22.17 2.33
C ALA A 177 -0.24 22.79 3.67
N VAL A 178 -0.16 21.96 4.72
CA VAL A 178 0.34 22.41 6.03
C VAL A 178 1.86 22.32 6.11
N LYS A 179 2.46 23.09 7.02
CA LYS A 179 3.93 23.25 7.10
C LYS A 179 4.64 22.11 7.83
N SER A 180 3.91 21.36 8.65
CA SER A 180 4.48 20.30 9.48
C SER A 180 3.49 19.21 9.81
N GLN A 181 4.00 18.04 10.22
CA GLN A 181 3.19 16.97 10.77
C GLN A 181 2.42 17.45 12.03
N ASP A 182 3.05 18.24 12.91
CA ASP A 182 2.40 18.75 14.11
C ASP A 182 1.19 19.62 13.77
N GLU A 183 1.31 20.53 12.79
CA GLU A 183 0.19 21.34 12.32
C GLU A 183 -0.96 20.49 11.78
N LEU A 184 -0.64 19.40 11.05
CA LEU A 184 -1.65 18.48 10.56
C LEU A 184 -2.45 17.84 11.70
N PHE A 185 -1.75 17.33 12.73
CA PHE A 185 -2.41 16.72 13.89
C PHE A 185 -3.17 17.72 14.75
N GLN A 186 -2.71 18.96 14.87
CA GLN A 186 -3.37 20.01 15.66
C GLN A 186 -4.65 20.54 15.03
N THR A 187 -4.75 20.52 13.71
CA THR A 187 -5.80 21.23 12.97
C THR A 187 -6.84 20.31 12.31
N CYS A 188 -6.61 19.00 12.27
CA CYS A 188 -7.49 18.06 11.59
C CYS A 188 -8.25 17.16 12.57
N ASP A 189 -9.55 16.95 12.33
CA ASP A 189 -10.41 16.06 13.14
C ASP A 189 -10.04 14.59 12.93
N ILE A 190 -9.52 14.27 11.75
CA ILE A 190 -9.16 12.92 11.33
C ILE A 190 -7.79 12.98 10.67
N VAL A 191 -6.86 12.12 11.06
CA VAL A 191 -5.57 11.96 10.37
C VAL A 191 -5.44 10.58 9.78
N SER A 192 -5.17 10.53 8.47
CA SER A 192 -4.95 9.28 7.71
C SER A 192 -3.48 9.14 7.34
N LEU A 193 -2.90 8.01 7.72
CA LEU A 193 -1.48 7.71 7.53
C LEU A 193 -1.24 6.97 6.22
N HIS A 194 -0.29 7.50 5.42
CA HIS A 194 0.13 6.90 4.14
C HIS A 194 1.65 6.89 3.98
N ILE A 195 2.39 7.09 5.08
CA ILE A 195 3.84 7.06 5.14
C ILE A 195 4.39 5.62 5.01
N PRO A 196 5.53 5.41 4.35
CA PRO A 196 6.24 4.12 4.37
C PRO A 196 6.86 3.87 5.74
N ALA A 197 7.24 2.63 6.02
CA ALA A 197 8.11 2.29 7.16
C ALA A 197 9.57 2.45 6.73
N THR A 198 10.21 3.51 7.20
CA THR A 198 11.64 3.79 7.02
C THR A 198 12.28 3.99 8.40
N PRO A 199 13.61 4.02 8.52
CA PRO A 199 14.27 4.32 9.81
C PRO A 199 13.72 5.58 10.50
N GLU A 200 13.33 6.61 9.72
CA GLU A 200 12.83 7.88 10.23
C GLU A 200 11.34 7.82 10.62
N THR A 201 10.56 6.93 10.01
CA THR A 201 9.10 6.86 10.23
C THR A 201 8.67 5.72 11.16
N ILE A 202 9.53 4.73 11.41
CA ILE A 202 9.26 3.67 12.38
C ILE A 202 9.05 4.28 13.76
N LYS A 203 7.88 3.96 14.37
CA LYS A 203 7.43 4.47 15.68
C LYS A 203 7.35 6.00 15.79
N SER A 204 7.30 6.72 14.66
CA SER A 204 7.18 8.17 14.64
C SER A 204 5.78 8.68 15.02
N ILE A 205 4.77 7.82 14.94
CA ILE A 205 3.40 8.12 15.37
C ILE A 205 3.26 7.65 16.82
N ASP A 206 3.63 8.53 17.72
CA ASP A 206 3.80 8.31 19.14
C ASP A 206 2.71 9.02 19.99
N TYR A 207 2.81 8.93 21.31
CA TYR A 207 1.93 9.60 22.26
C TYR A 207 1.85 11.10 21.99
N LYS A 208 3.00 11.78 21.87
CA LYS A 208 3.07 13.24 21.70
C LYS A 208 2.37 13.68 20.42
N THR A 209 2.63 12.97 19.33
CA THR A 209 2.05 13.26 18.02
C THR A 209 0.53 13.11 18.02
N VAL A 210 0.02 11.97 18.49
CA VAL A 210 -1.42 11.67 18.43
C VAL A 210 -2.20 12.47 19.47
N ASN A 211 -1.59 12.84 20.60
CA ASN A 211 -2.23 13.67 21.63
C ASN A 211 -2.56 15.10 21.14
N GLN A 212 -1.95 15.54 20.04
CA GLN A 212 -2.24 16.84 19.41
C GLN A 212 -3.60 16.87 18.71
N LEU A 213 -4.21 15.70 18.42
CA LEU A 213 -5.52 15.64 17.78
C LEU A 213 -6.58 16.38 18.61
N PRO A 214 -7.47 17.15 17.96
CA PRO A 214 -8.63 17.76 18.60
C PRO A 214 -9.48 16.75 19.37
N LYS A 215 -10.36 17.25 20.24
CA LYS A 215 -11.31 16.40 20.97
C LYS A 215 -12.18 15.59 20.01
N GLY A 216 -12.24 14.27 20.23
CA GLY A 216 -12.98 13.34 19.36
C GLY A 216 -12.22 12.93 18.11
N GLY A 217 -10.93 13.20 18.06
CA GLY A 217 -10.06 12.92 16.92
C GLY A 217 -9.99 11.45 16.55
N ILE A 218 -9.76 11.18 15.26
CA ILE A 218 -9.64 9.83 14.71
C ILE A 218 -8.30 9.68 14.03
N LEU A 219 -7.53 8.68 14.45
CA LEU A 219 -6.34 8.21 13.74
C LEU A 219 -6.70 6.99 12.89
N ILE A 220 -6.39 7.01 11.59
CA ILE A 220 -6.57 5.86 10.71
C ILE A 220 -5.26 5.48 10.04
N ASN A 221 -4.88 4.20 10.15
CA ASN A 221 -3.67 3.66 9.56
C ASN A 221 -3.97 2.55 8.54
N THR A 222 -3.78 2.83 7.28
CA THR A 222 -3.81 1.85 6.18
C THR A 222 -2.45 1.66 5.52
N ALA A 223 -1.39 2.21 6.13
CA ALA A 223 -0.02 2.22 5.59
C ALA A 223 0.83 1.03 6.09
N ARG A 224 1.45 1.18 7.25
CA ARG A 224 2.33 0.18 7.88
C ARG A 224 2.14 0.21 9.39
N LYS A 225 2.14 -0.98 10.06
CA LYS A 225 2.01 -1.05 11.52
C LYS A 225 3.23 -0.47 12.23
N GLU A 226 4.39 -0.65 11.64
CA GLU A 226 5.69 -0.26 12.17
C GLU A 226 5.82 1.26 12.44
N VAL A 227 5.01 2.08 11.78
CA VAL A 227 5.03 3.54 11.99
C VAL A 227 4.39 3.95 13.31
N ILE A 228 3.56 3.09 13.92
CA ILE A 228 2.90 3.33 15.20
C ILE A 228 3.81 2.91 16.36
N ASN A 229 3.95 3.77 17.35
CA ASN A 229 4.47 3.41 18.67
C ASN A 229 3.32 2.82 19.51
N GLU A 230 3.07 1.52 19.37
CA GLU A 230 1.91 0.85 19.97
C GLU A 230 1.82 1.01 21.49
N PRO A 231 2.91 0.84 22.28
CA PRO A 231 2.86 1.06 23.73
C PRO A 231 2.42 2.47 24.11
N GLU A 232 2.90 3.48 23.40
CA GLU A 232 2.56 4.88 23.67
C GLU A 232 1.13 5.22 23.22
N LEU A 233 0.68 4.66 22.10
CA LEU A 233 -0.70 4.84 21.64
C LEU A 233 -1.70 4.17 22.58
N LEU A 234 -1.38 2.98 23.12
CA LEU A 234 -2.19 2.30 24.15
C LEU A 234 -2.34 3.17 25.39
N LYS A 235 -1.23 3.75 25.89
CA LYS A 235 -1.24 4.69 27.01
C LYS A 235 -2.14 5.88 26.72
N LEU A 236 -2.00 6.51 25.57
CA LEU A 236 -2.80 7.66 25.17
C LEU A 236 -4.29 7.34 25.11
N LEU A 237 -4.69 6.22 24.50
CA LEU A 237 -6.08 5.81 24.40
C LEU A 237 -6.71 5.49 25.77
N ALA A 238 -5.91 5.09 26.76
CA ALA A 238 -6.38 4.93 28.13
C ALA A 238 -6.64 6.28 28.82
N GLU A 239 -5.89 7.31 28.50
CA GLU A 239 -6.02 8.67 29.07
C GLU A 239 -7.04 9.54 28.29
N ARG A 240 -7.09 9.41 26.97
CA ARG A 240 -7.95 10.17 26.05
C ARG A 240 -9.11 9.30 25.55
N GLU A 241 -10.18 9.19 26.36
CA GLU A 241 -11.37 8.38 26.02
C GLU A 241 -12.15 8.87 24.80
N ASP A 242 -11.86 10.06 24.33
CA ASP A 242 -12.47 10.69 23.17
C ASP A 242 -11.84 10.28 21.83
N LEU A 243 -10.60 9.78 21.85
CA LEU A 243 -9.86 9.41 20.64
C LEU A 243 -10.25 8.02 20.11
N LYS A 244 -10.17 7.85 18.79
CA LYS A 244 -10.37 6.57 18.12
C LYS A 244 -9.16 6.20 17.26
N PHE A 245 -8.82 4.92 17.26
CA PHE A 245 -7.78 4.35 16.41
C PHE A 245 -8.34 3.24 15.53
N ILE A 246 -8.19 3.39 14.21
CA ILE A 246 -8.71 2.47 13.20
C ILE A 246 -7.58 2.04 12.28
N THR A 247 -7.50 0.76 11.97
CA THR A 247 -6.38 0.26 11.15
C THR A 247 -6.78 -0.86 10.20
N ASP A 248 -6.15 -0.90 9.03
CA ASP A 248 -6.22 -2.03 8.08
C ASP A 248 -5.12 -3.08 8.36
N ILE A 249 -4.24 -2.79 9.31
CA ILE A 249 -3.10 -3.65 9.60
C ILE A 249 -3.15 -3.99 11.07
N LYS A 250 -3.38 -5.27 11.36
CA LYS A 250 -3.45 -5.77 12.71
C LYS A 250 -2.17 -5.42 13.49
N PRO A 251 -2.28 -4.66 14.59
CA PRO A 251 -1.14 -4.33 15.46
C PRO A 251 -0.61 -5.60 16.15
N ASP A 252 0.62 -5.54 16.66
CA ASP A 252 1.16 -6.64 17.47
C ASP A 252 0.43 -6.73 18.82
N ALA A 253 0.04 -5.59 19.40
CA ALA A 253 -0.74 -5.47 20.64
C ALA A 253 -2.27 -5.44 20.41
N ASP A 254 -2.79 -6.10 19.35
CA ASP A 254 -4.22 -6.09 18.98
C ASP A 254 -5.16 -6.43 20.14
N ALA A 255 -4.80 -7.43 20.96
CA ALA A 255 -5.60 -7.82 22.12
C ALA A 255 -5.72 -6.72 23.18
N ASP A 256 -4.70 -5.88 23.33
CA ASP A 256 -4.73 -4.73 24.23
C ASP A 256 -5.54 -3.58 23.65
N PHE A 257 -5.41 -3.30 22.36
CA PHE A 257 -6.25 -2.32 21.68
C PHE A 257 -7.73 -2.71 21.68
N ALA A 258 -8.06 -4.00 21.57
CA ALA A 258 -9.44 -4.48 21.59
C ALA A 258 -10.20 -4.16 22.88
N LYS A 259 -9.49 -3.83 23.99
CA LYS A 259 -10.09 -3.37 25.25
C LYS A 259 -10.76 -1.99 25.13
N PHE A 260 -10.43 -1.20 24.11
CA PHE A 260 -11.04 0.11 23.84
C PHE A 260 -12.28 -0.03 22.96
N GLU A 261 -13.30 -0.72 23.48
CA GLU A 261 -14.57 -0.95 22.79
C GLU A 261 -15.19 0.35 22.24
N GLY A 262 -15.66 0.31 20.99
CA GLY A 262 -16.26 1.48 20.33
C GLY A 262 -15.27 2.58 19.93
N ARG A 263 -13.95 2.37 20.15
CA ARG A 263 -12.89 3.32 19.82
C ARG A 263 -11.74 2.72 19.03
N TYR A 264 -11.66 1.42 18.96
CA TYR A 264 -10.68 0.66 18.18
C TYR A 264 -11.36 -0.28 17.20
N PHE A 265 -10.77 -0.39 16.01
CA PHE A 265 -11.09 -1.43 15.04
C PHE A 265 -9.87 -1.74 14.20
N SER A 266 -9.64 -3.02 13.95
CA SER A 266 -8.67 -3.54 12.98
C SER A 266 -9.35 -4.51 12.02
N THR A 267 -9.00 -4.43 10.73
CA THR A 267 -9.37 -5.50 9.80
C THR A 267 -8.67 -6.81 10.19
N PRO A 268 -9.27 -7.98 9.95
CA PRO A 268 -8.69 -9.26 10.39
C PRO A 268 -7.36 -9.58 9.70
N LYS A 269 -7.10 -8.96 8.55
CA LYS A 269 -5.85 -9.00 7.79
C LYS A 269 -5.77 -7.76 6.92
N LYS A 270 -4.62 -7.45 6.34
CA LYS A 270 -4.48 -6.33 5.40
C LYS A 270 -5.40 -6.49 4.20
N MET A 271 -6.40 -5.59 4.09
CA MET A 271 -7.48 -5.63 3.10
C MET A 271 -7.34 -4.56 2.00
N GLY A 272 -6.60 -3.48 2.25
CA GLY A 272 -6.59 -2.28 1.41
C GLY A 272 -6.36 -2.53 -0.08
N ALA A 273 -5.52 -3.51 -0.44
CA ALA A 273 -5.23 -3.87 -1.83
C ALA A 273 -5.99 -5.13 -2.30
N GLN A 274 -6.93 -5.66 -1.51
CA GLN A 274 -7.61 -6.92 -1.80
C GLN A 274 -8.89 -6.70 -2.62
N THR A 275 -8.76 -6.06 -3.78
CA THR A 275 -9.83 -5.94 -4.78
C THR A 275 -9.44 -6.62 -6.08
N ALA A 276 -10.44 -7.04 -6.85
CA ALA A 276 -10.23 -7.64 -8.17
C ALA A 276 -9.49 -6.65 -9.10
N GLU A 277 -9.94 -5.41 -9.11
CA GLU A 277 -9.39 -4.34 -9.95
C GLU A 277 -7.93 -4.03 -9.61
N ALA A 278 -7.57 -3.92 -8.34
CA ALA A 278 -6.19 -3.69 -7.92
C ALA A 278 -5.26 -4.82 -8.37
N ASN A 279 -5.71 -6.07 -8.28
CA ASN A 279 -4.95 -7.25 -8.71
C ASN A 279 -4.81 -7.30 -10.24
N ILE A 280 -5.90 -7.03 -10.98
CA ILE A 280 -5.90 -6.97 -12.44
C ILE A 280 -4.95 -5.88 -12.92
N ASN A 281 -5.10 -4.66 -12.41
CA ASN A 281 -4.29 -3.51 -12.80
C ASN A 281 -2.80 -3.73 -12.51
N ALA A 282 -2.46 -4.32 -11.36
CA ALA A 282 -1.07 -4.60 -11.01
C ALA A 282 -0.43 -5.63 -11.96
N GLY A 283 -1.15 -6.68 -12.33
CA GLY A 283 -0.68 -7.69 -13.27
C GLY A 283 -0.43 -7.12 -14.68
N ILE A 284 -1.41 -6.37 -15.20
CA ILE A 284 -1.30 -5.71 -16.51
C ILE A 284 -0.17 -4.66 -16.50
N ALA A 285 -0.03 -3.89 -15.43
CA ALA A 285 1.06 -2.91 -15.30
C ALA A 285 2.43 -3.59 -15.31
N ALA A 286 2.58 -4.75 -14.65
CA ALA A 286 3.82 -5.51 -14.68
C ALA A 286 4.17 -5.98 -16.10
N ALA A 287 3.20 -6.49 -16.85
CA ALA A 287 3.39 -6.90 -18.23
C ALA A 287 3.81 -5.71 -19.13
N LYS A 288 3.19 -4.54 -18.96
CA LYS A 288 3.55 -3.32 -19.68
C LYS A 288 4.96 -2.84 -19.36
N GLN A 289 5.39 -2.93 -18.09
CA GLN A 289 6.76 -2.57 -17.70
C GLN A 289 7.78 -3.50 -18.35
N ILE A 290 7.55 -4.81 -18.37
CA ILE A 290 8.40 -5.78 -19.05
C ILE A 290 8.51 -5.45 -20.53
N ASN A 291 7.39 -5.18 -21.21
CA ASN A 291 7.41 -4.80 -22.63
C ASN A 291 8.19 -3.50 -22.86
N ALA A 292 8.02 -2.48 -22.01
CA ALA A 292 8.75 -1.23 -22.11
C ALA A 292 10.25 -1.41 -21.86
N PHE A 293 10.62 -2.27 -20.90
CA PHE A 293 12.02 -2.61 -20.64
C PHE A 293 12.68 -3.25 -21.87
N PHE A 294 12.05 -4.22 -22.47
CA PHE A 294 12.64 -4.90 -23.63
C PHE A 294 12.63 -4.06 -24.91
N LYS A 295 11.66 -3.18 -25.06
CA LYS A 295 11.53 -2.30 -26.22
C LYS A 295 12.50 -1.13 -26.16
N ASP A 296 12.53 -0.43 -25.03
CA ASP A 296 13.13 0.90 -24.91
C ASP A 296 14.17 0.99 -23.77
N GLY A 297 14.46 -0.11 -23.06
CA GLY A 297 15.34 -0.10 -21.88
C GLY A 297 14.75 0.67 -20.69
N CYS A 298 13.42 0.84 -20.62
CA CYS A 298 12.77 1.62 -19.59
C CYS A 298 12.90 0.93 -18.21
N THR A 299 13.47 1.65 -17.25
CA THR A 299 13.65 1.21 -15.85
C THR A 299 13.02 2.21 -14.88
N LYS A 300 11.91 2.84 -15.28
CA LYS A 300 11.26 3.91 -14.51
C LYS A 300 10.89 3.49 -13.09
N PHE A 301 10.55 2.24 -12.88
CA PHE A 301 10.07 1.71 -11.61
C PHE A 301 11.09 0.82 -10.91
N GLN A 302 12.35 0.90 -11.30
CA GLN A 302 13.44 0.11 -10.73
C GLN A 302 13.67 0.45 -9.26
N VAL A 303 13.74 -0.59 -8.42
CA VAL A 303 13.88 -0.51 -6.95
C VAL A 303 15.24 -1.00 -6.44
N ASN A 304 16.06 -1.63 -7.26
CA ASN A 304 17.41 -2.11 -6.94
C ASN A 304 18.52 -1.28 -7.61
N LYS A 305 18.49 0.04 -7.38
CA LYS A 305 19.53 0.96 -7.91
C LYS A 305 20.80 0.89 -7.10
#